data_51809f6cccf1d081d8e401e0b99f9e9b
#
_entry.id   51809f6cccf1d081d8e401e0b99f9e9b
#
_cell.length_a   1.000
_cell.length_b   1.000
_cell.length_c   1.000
_cell.angle_alpha   90.00
_cell.angle_beta   90.00
_cell.angle_gamma   90.00
#
_symmetry.space_group_name_H-M   'P 1'
#
loop_
_entity.id
_entity.type
_entity.pdbx_description
1 polymer ?
#
loop_
_entity_poly.entity_id
_entity_poly.type
_entity_poly.pdbx_seq_one_letter_code
_entity_poly.pdbx_strand_id
1 'polypeptide(L)'
;TFNSIPSNPPENPESIEQIFDDFKKIILPGVTHWQHPRFFAYFPANAAPASVFAEILTNTMGLQCMLWQTSPSATELEEKVIEWLRISLDIPKGFGGIIQDTASSATLTAILTMREKALNWKGNKVGLSGQGKLRIYASTENHSSLDKAIWFSGIGEDNLVRVPVYGAYRSMDPVALSDAIHNDRREGFIPAGIVGVTCGTSTGSYDNLDEIGKIANIENLYFHVDAAWAGSAIICDEYKYLWQGIGKADSIAVSYTHLRAHET
;
A
#
# COMPACT_ATOMS: atom_id res chain seq x y z
N THR A 1 -23.38 -22.09 -6.68
CA THR A 1 -22.28 -22.49 -5.78
C THR A 1 -22.78 -22.59 -4.35
N PHE A 2 -23.28 -21.51 -3.78
CA PHE A 2 -23.69 -21.46 -2.37
C PHE A 2 -24.69 -22.57 -1.97
N ASN A 3 -25.76 -22.78 -2.76
CA ASN A 3 -26.75 -23.81 -2.52
C ASN A 3 -26.29 -25.26 -2.76
N SER A 4 -25.10 -25.40 -3.39
CA SER A 4 -24.51 -26.70 -3.69
C SER A 4 -23.51 -27.16 -2.63
N ILE A 5 -23.15 -26.26 -1.71
CA ILE A 5 -22.27 -26.58 -0.57
C ILE A 5 -23.15 -27.01 0.59
N PRO A 6 -22.90 -28.16 1.20
CA PRO A 6 -23.69 -28.64 2.36
C PRO A 6 -23.67 -27.62 3.50
N SER A 7 -24.75 -27.49 4.22
CA SER A 7 -24.84 -26.58 5.38
C SER A 7 -24.04 -27.06 6.59
N ASN A 8 -23.77 -28.35 6.67
CA ASN A 8 -22.97 -28.96 7.73
C ASN A 8 -21.60 -29.42 7.19
N PRO A 9 -20.57 -29.43 7.99
CA PRO A 9 -19.32 -30.02 7.61
C PRO A 9 -19.49 -31.55 7.37
N PRO A 10 -18.63 -32.14 6.50
CA PRO A 10 -18.69 -33.60 6.29
C PRO A 10 -18.34 -34.35 7.60
N GLU A 11 -19.06 -35.40 7.92
CA GLU A 11 -18.80 -36.23 9.11
C GLU A 11 -17.59 -37.16 8.92
N ASN A 12 -17.29 -37.50 7.67
CA ASN A 12 -16.22 -38.43 7.33
C ASN A 12 -15.23 -37.73 6.34
N PRO A 13 -13.94 -38.13 6.34
CA PRO A 13 -13.00 -37.65 5.35
C PRO A 13 -13.39 -38.13 3.96
N GLU A 14 -13.10 -37.30 2.96
CA GLU A 14 -13.33 -37.59 1.55
C GLU A 14 -11.98 -37.83 0.83
N SER A 15 -12.04 -38.57 -0.28
CA SER A 15 -10.85 -38.76 -1.11
C SER A 15 -10.45 -37.48 -1.83
N ILE A 16 -9.18 -37.36 -2.19
CA ILE A 16 -8.66 -36.21 -2.94
C ILE A 16 -9.39 -36.04 -4.29
N GLU A 17 -9.80 -37.16 -4.91
CA GLU A 17 -10.54 -37.17 -6.18
C GLU A 17 -11.92 -36.57 -6.01
N GLN A 18 -12.63 -36.87 -4.92
CA GLN A 18 -13.95 -36.31 -4.61
C GLN A 18 -13.82 -34.79 -4.34
N ILE A 19 -12.86 -34.38 -3.52
CA ILE A 19 -12.59 -32.96 -3.24
C ILE A 19 -12.27 -32.21 -4.55
N PHE A 20 -11.47 -32.80 -5.43
CA PHE A 20 -11.14 -32.16 -6.71
C PHE A 20 -12.32 -32.12 -7.69
N ASP A 21 -13.20 -33.10 -7.62
CA ASP A 21 -14.44 -33.09 -8.41
C ASP A 21 -15.41 -32.02 -7.91
N ASP A 22 -15.53 -31.83 -6.63
CA ASP A 22 -16.33 -30.75 -6.06
C ASP A 22 -15.75 -29.36 -6.43
N PHE A 23 -14.44 -29.21 -6.39
CA PHE A 23 -13.79 -28.01 -6.92
C PHE A 23 -14.22 -27.73 -8.37
N LYS A 24 -14.13 -28.72 -9.26
CA LYS A 24 -14.50 -28.56 -10.68
C LYS A 24 -15.99 -28.28 -10.89
N LYS A 25 -16.86 -28.95 -10.14
CA LYS A 25 -18.31 -28.92 -10.37
C LYS A 25 -19.02 -27.80 -9.62
N ILE A 26 -18.49 -27.43 -8.44
CA ILE A 26 -19.15 -26.48 -7.53
C ILE A 26 -18.43 -25.14 -7.50
N ILE A 27 -17.11 -25.16 -7.31
CA ILE A 27 -16.33 -23.92 -7.08
C ILE A 27 -15.97 -23.24 -8.41
N LEU A 28 -15.34 -23.97 -9.30
CA LEU A 28 -14.82 -23.44 -10.56
C LEU A 28 -15.86 -22.70 -11.43
N PRO A 29 -17.12 -23.17 -11.56
CA PRO A 29 -18.15 -22.46 -12.32
C PRO A 29 -18.55 -21.10 -11.73
N GLY A 30 -18.28 -20.88 -10.44
CA GLY A 30 -18.56 -19.63 -9.72
C GLY A 30 -17.38 -18.66 -9.66
N VAL A 31 -16.21 -19.03 -10.21
CA VAL A 31 -15.00 -18.18 -10.20
C VAL A 31 -15.09 -17.13 -11.30
N THR A 32 -14.82 -15.88 -10.95
CA THR A 32 -14.57 -14.84 -11.94
C THR A 32 -13.13 -14.94 -12.43
N HIS A 33 -12.94 -15.26 -13.70
CA HIS A 33 -11.60 -15.49 -14.28
C HIS A 33 -10.92 -14.17 -14.64
N TRP A 34 -10.18 -13.61 -13.71
CA TRP A 34 -9.45 -12.33 -13.88
C TRP A 34 -8.38 -12.39 -14.99
N GLN A 35 -7.87 -13.57 -15.32
CA GLN A 35 -6.90 -13.78 -16.40
C GLN A 35 -7.56 -14.02 -17.76
N HIS A 36 -8.90 -13.92 -17.87
CA HIS A 36 -9.56 -14.09 -19.14
C HIS A 36 -9.26 -12.91 -20.08
N PRO A 37 -8.98 -13.13 -21.40
CA PRO A 37 -8.64 -12.06 -22.34
C PRO A 37 -9.68 -10.94 -22.48
N ARG A 38 -10.92 -11.17 -22.05
CA ARG A 38 -12.01 -10.19 -22.04
C ARG A 38 -12.32 -9.62 -20.65
N PHE A 39 -11.42 -9.81 -19.69
CA PHE A 39 -11.56 -9.20 -18.39
C PHE A 39 -10.85 -7.84 -18.40
N PHE A 40 -11.64 -6.75 -18.37
CA PHE A 40 -11.16 -5.37 -18.47
C PHE A 40 -11.38 -4.56 -17.17
N ALA A 41 -11.72 -5.24 -16.10
CA ALA A 41 -11.90 -4.60 -14.79
C ALA A 41 -10.66 -4.78 -13.92
N TYR A 42 -10.41 -3.80 -13.05
CA TYR A 42 -9.30 -3.82 -12.09
C TYR A 42 -7.91 -3.96 -12.75
N PHE A 43 -6.98 -4.60 -12.08
CA PHE A 43 -5.59 -4.80 -12.52
C PHE A 43 -5.21 -6.28 -12.30
N PRO A 44 -5.56 -7.18 -13.22
CA PRO A 44 -5.22 -8.59 -13.08
C PRO A 44 -3.71 -8.81 -13.16
N ALA A 45 -3.20 -9.69 -12.30
CA ALA A 45 -1.81 -10.14 -12.33
C ALA A 45 -1.72 -11.60 -12.77
N ASN A 46 -0.62 -11.96 -13.43
CA ASN A 46 -0.31 -13.33 -13.80
C ASN A 46 0.48 -14.04 -12.71
N ALA A 47 0.31 -15.35 -12.59
CA ALA A 47 1.15 -16.19 -11.76
C ALA A 47 2.31 -16.74 -12.60
N ALA A 48 3.55 -16.38 -12.25
CA ALA A 48 4.72 -17.01 -12.86
C ALA A 48 4.85 -18.46 -12.33
N PRO A 49 5.23 -19.45 -13.19
CA PRO A 49 5.41 -20.82 -12.73
C PRO A 49 6.36 -20.94 -11.53
N ALA A 50 7.44 -20.19 -11.51
CA ALA A 50 8.37 -20.15 -10.38
C ALA A 50 7.71 -19.72 -9.06
N SER A 51 6.79 -18.74 -9.08
CA SER A 51 6.07 -18.31 -7.88
C SER A 51 5.09 -19.37 -7.38
N VAL A 52 4.45 -20.11 -8.29
CA VAL A 52 3.58 -21.23 -7.92
C VAL A 52 4.37 -22.33 -7.24
N PHE A 53 5.55 -22.71 -7.78
CA PHE A 53 6.42 -23.68 -7.14
C PHE A 53 6.98 -23.21 -5.79
N ALA A 54 7.33 -21.94 -5.66
CA ALA A 54 7.77 -21.37 -4.40
C ALA A 54 6.67 -21.46 -3.33
N GLU A 55 5.42 -21.16 -3.69
CA GLU A 55 4.26 -21.29 -2.79
C GLU A 55 4.04 -22.75 -2.34
N ILE A 56 4.13 -23.71 -3.27
CA ILE A 56 4.05 -25.14 -2.96
C ILE A 56 5.13 -25.54 -1.96
N LEU A 57 6.38 -25.12 -2.18
CA LEU A 57 7.49 -25.42 -1.28
C LEU A 57 7.28 -24.80 0.10
N THR A 58 6.89 -23.52 0.16
CA THR A 58 6.62 -22.80 1.40
C THR A 58 5.56 -23.50 2.24
N ASN A 59 4.44 -23.88 1.61
CA ASN A 59 3.34 -24.59 2.28
C ASN A 59 3.75 -26.01 2.69
N THR A 60 4.49 -26.74 1.85
CA THR A 60 4.93 -28.11 2.14
C THR A 60 5.89 -28.13 3.33
N MET A 61 6.79 -27.17 3.43
CA MET A 61 7.73 -27.06 4.55
C MET A 61 7.12 -26.45 5.81
N GLY A 62 5.91 -25.89 5.73
CA GLY A 62 5.25 -25.25 6.86
C GLY A 62 6.06 -24.07 7.42
N LEU A 63 6.67 -23.26 6.56
CA LEU A 63 7.54 -22.17 6.99
C LEU A 63 6.78 -21.15 7.83
N GLN A 64 7.37 -20.74 8.95
CA GLN A 64 6.83 -19.76 9.88
C GLN A 64 7.65 -18.48 9.81
N CYS A 65 7.29 -17.60 8.87
CA CYS A 65 8.08 -16.41 8.53
C CYS A 65 7.76 -15.17 9.39
N MET A 66 7.12 -15.34 10.55
CA MET A 66 6.73 -14.25 11.44
C MET A 66 7.88 -13.60 12.20
N LEU A 67 8.95 -14.33 12.43
CA LEU A 67 10.14 -13.88 13.18
C LEU A 67 11.40 -14.44 12.54
N TRP A 68 12.52 -13.73 12.66
CA TRP A 68 13.82 -14.22 12.23
C TRP A 68 14.16 -15.58 12.87
N GLN A 69 13.89 -15.75 14.17
CA GLN A 69 14.21 -16.98 14.90
C GLN A 69 13.43 -18.20 14.39
N THR A 70 12.23 -18.01 13.86
CA THR A 70 11.40 -19.13 13.37
C THR A 70 11.68 -19.46 11.90
N SER A 71 12.28 -18.57 11.14
CA SER A 71 12.72 -18.78 9.76
C SER A 71 13.81 -17.79 9.35
N PRO A 72 15.07 -18.00 9.79
CA PRO A 72 16.15 -17.05 9.51
C PRO A 72 16.38 -16.81 8.02
N SER A 73 16.43 -17.90 7.23
CA SER A 73 16.67 -17.80 5.78
C SER A 73 15.56 -17.07 5.03
N ALA A 74 14.30 -17.19 5.46
CA ALA A 74 13.19 -16.48 4.84
C ALA A 74 13.29 -14.96 5.09
N THR A 75 13.62 -14.55 6.32
CA THR A 75 13.84 -13.15 6.67
C THR A 75 15.03 -12.56 5.91
N GLU A 76 16.15 -13.27 5.87
CA GLU A 76 17.34 -12.83 5.15
C GLU A 76 17.10 -12.73 3.63
N LEU A 77 16.30 -13.64 3.06
CA LEU A 77 15.89 -13.60 1.67
C LEU A 77 15.00 -12.37 1.40
N GLU A 78 14.04 -12.10 2.29
CA GLU A 78 13.18 -10.89 2.18
C GLU A 78 14.04 -9.62 2.18
N GLU A 79 14.99 -9.48 3.12
CA GLU A 79 15.91 -8.32 3.16
C GLU A 79 16.67 -8.16 1.84
N LYS A 80 17.16 -9.26 1.25
CA LYS A 80 17.86 -9.22 -0.04
C LYS A 80 16.93 -8.81 -1.20
N VAL A 81 15.72 -9.35 -1.24
CA VAL A 81 14.72 -9.00 -2.27
C VAL A 81 14.34 -7.52 -2.15
N ILE A 82 14.12 -7.02 -0.95
CA ILE A 82 13.83 -5.60 -0.70
C ILE A 82 14.99 -4.71 -1.17
N GLU A 83 16.24 -5.10 -0.90
CA GLU A 83 17.40 -4.33 -1.37
C GLU A 83 17.52 -4.35 -2.91
N TRP A 84 17.23 -5.48 -3.55
CA TRP A 84 17.18 -5.56 -5.02
C TRP A 84 16.07 -4.66 -5.59
N LEU A 85 14.89 -4.67 -5.00
CA LEU A 85 13.79 -3.78 -5.38
C LEU A 85 14.17 -2.31 -5.18
N ARG A 86 14.77 -1.96 -4.05
CA ARG A 86 15.27 -0.61 -3.79
C ARG A 86 16.20 -0.12 -4.88
N ILE A 87 17.16 -0.96 -5.28
CA ILE A 87 18.13 -0.64 -6.35
C ILE A 87 17.42 -0.53 -7.70
N SER A 88 16.57 -1.49 -8.05
CA SER A 88 15.88 -1.52 -9.34
C SER A 88 14.90 -0.37 -9.52
N LEU A 89 14.32 0.12 -8.43
CA LEU A 89 13.39 1.24 -8.41
C LEU A 89 14.09 2.59 -8.15
N ASP A 90 15.41 2.60 -8.14
CA ASP A 90 16.22 3.82 -7.93
C ASP A 90 15.83 4.60 -6.64
N ILE A 91 15.43 3.85 -5.60
CA ILE A 91 15.11 4.40 -4.29
C ILE A 91 16.43 4.67 -3.54
N PRO A 92 16.61 5.85 -2.92
CA PRO A 92 17.86 6.24 -2.27
C PRO A 92 18.33 5.25 -1.20
N LYS A 93 19.64 5.23 -0.96
CA LYS A 93 20.23 4.50 0.18
C LYS A 93 19.67 5.04 1.49
N GLY A 94 19.44 4.12 2.44
CA GLY A 94 18.87 4.44 3.76
C GLY A 94 17.40 4.08 3.90
N PHE A 95 16.70 3.80 2.79
CA PHE A 95 15.40 3.14 2.86
C PHE A 95 15.60 1.65 3.12
N GLY A 96 14.98 1.16 4.19
CA GLY A 96 14.70 -0.27 4.40
C GLY A 96 13.27 -0.57 4.02
N GLY A 97 12.89 -1.84 4.03
CA GLY A 97 11.52 -2.20 3.68
C GLY A 97 11.11 -3.54 4.25
N ILE A 98 9.84 -3.83 4.09
CA ILE A 98 9.19 -5.09 4.47
C ILE A 98 8.06 -5.37 3.48
N ILE A 99 7.86 -6.64 3.16
CA ILE A 99 6.73 -7.08 2.35
C ILE A 99 5.48 -7.14 3.23
N GLN A 100 4.47 -6.34 2.87
CA GLN A 100 3.16 -6.33 3.50
C GLN A 100 2.20 -7.24 2.72
N ASP A 101 1.11 -7.66 3.35
CA ASP A 101 0.07 -8.48 2.71
C ASP A 101 -0.68 -7.73 1.61
N THR A 102 -0.88 -6.41 1.79
CA THR A 102 -1.53 -5.53 0.81
C THR A 102 -0.96 -4.11 0.86
N ALA A 103 -1.17 -3.33 -0.20
CA ALA A 103 -0.89 -1.89 -0.16
C ALA A 103 -1.77 -1.16 0.88
N SER A 104 -2.95 -1.69 1.21
CA SER A 104 -3.80 -1.11 2.25
C SER A 104 -3.18 -1.21 3.64
N SER A 105 -2.55 -2.33 3.98
CA SER A 105 -1.83 -2.49 5.25
C SER A 105 -0.55 -1.64 5.28
N ALA A 106 0.14 -1.51 4.15
CA ALA A 106 1.28 -0.61 4.02
C ALA A 106 0.88 0.85 4.28
N THR A 107 -0.23 1.31 3.66
CA THR A 107 -0.78 2.65 3.89
C THR A 107 -1.19 2.83 5.36
N LEU A 108 -1.87 1.84 5.97
CA LEU A 108 -2.24 1.90 7.38
C LEU A 108 -1.00 2.04 8.27
N THR A 109 0.05 1.27 8.01
CA THR A 109 1.32 1.36 8.74
C THR A 109 1.93 2.76 8.65
N ALA A 110 1.92 3.36 7.46
CA ALA A 110 2.39 4.74 7.27
C ALA A 110 1.55 5.75 8.07
N ILE A 111 0.23 5.65 8.03
CA ILE A 111 -0.68 6.54 8.80
C ILE A 111 -0.49 6.38 10.31
N LEU A 112 -0.33 5.15 10.80
CA LEU A 112 -0.03 4.91 12.21
C LEU A 112 1.33 5.51 12.61
N THR A 113 2.33 5.41 11.76
CA THR A 113 3.65 6.01 11.99
C THR A 113 3.59 7.54 12.00
N MET A 114 2.85 8.15 11.04
CA MET A 114 2.57 9.60 11.04
C MET A 114 1.94 10.04 12.36
N ARG A 115 0.89 9.32 12.79
CA ARG A 115 0.18 9.58 14.05
C ARG A 115 1.13 9.56 15.23
N GLU A 116 1.92 8.50 15.35
CA GLU A 116 2.84 8.34 16.48
C GLU A 116 3.96 9.38 16.46
N LYS A 117 4.55 9.68 15.29
CA LYS A 117 5.55 10.73 15.12
C LYS A 117 5.01 12.10 15.57
N ALA A 118 3.80 12.47 15.12
CA ALA A 118 3.15 13.73 15.48
C ALA A 118 2.82 13.83 16.98
N LEU A 119 2.54 12.70 17.63
CA LEU A 119 2.26 12.60 19.07
C LEU A 119 3.49 12.31 19.94
N ASN A 120 4.69 12.40 19.38
CA ASN A 120 5.94 12.03 20.07
C ASN A 120 5.87 10.64 20.71
N TRP A 121 5.33 9.66 19.97
CA TRP A 121 5.18 8.25 20.34
C TRP A 121 4.30 8.00 21.59
N LYS A 122 3.39 8.92 21.87
CA LYS A 122 2.49 8.81 23.03
C LYS A 122 1.18 8.12 22.70
N GLY A 123 0.73 8.13 21.42
CA GLY A 123 -0.55 7.58 21.03
C GLY A 123 -0.70 6.11 21.42
N ASN A 124 0.28 5.27 21.12
CA ASN A 124 0.28 3.86 21.50
C ASN A 124 0.37 3.62 23.02
N LYS A 125 0.90 4.56 23.77
CA LYS A 125 1.08 4.41 25.23
C LYS A 125 -0.16 4.80 26.03
N VAL A 126 -0.81 5.91 25.66
CA VAL A 126 -1.89 6.50 26.47
C VAL A 126 -3.21 6.65 25.70
N GLY A 127 -3.25 6.21 24.45
CA GLY A 127 -4.41 6.38 23.57
C GLY A 127 -4.52 7.79 22.98
N LEU A 128 -5.56 8.03 22.21
CA LEU A 128 -5.78 9.31 21.52
C LEU A 128 -6.66 10.28 22.30
N SER A 129 -7.35 9.81 23.32
CA SER A 129 -8.19 10.66 24.18
C SER A 129 -7.35 11.71 24.88
N GLY A 130 -7.75 12.97 24.76
CA GLY A 130 -6.99 14.09 25.35
C GLY A 130 -5.75 14.52 24.58
N GLN A 131 -5.42 13.86 23.47
CA GLN A 131 -4.42 14.33 22.52
C GLN A 131 -5.03 15.43 21.62
N GLY A 132 -4.17 16.27 21.02
CA GLY A 132 -4.63 17.24 20.03
C GLY A 132 -5.20 16.55 18.78
N LYS A 133 -6.08 17.24 18.05
CA LYS A 133 -6.67 16.74 16.82
C LYS A 133 -5.63 16.75 15.70
N LEU A 134 -5.28 15.58 15.21
CA LEU A 134 -4.33 15.41 14.09
C LEU A 134 -4.98 15.73 12.76
N ARG A 135 -4.20 16.22 11.80
CA ARG A 135 -4.61 16.42 10.40
C ARG A 135 -3.67 15.66 9.47
N ILE A 136 -4.24 14.96 8.50
CA ILE A 136 -3.53 14.32 7.39
C ILE A 136 -3.97 15.00 6.10
N TYR A 137 -3.03 15.32 5.21
CA TYR A 137 -3.29 16.02 3.96
C TYR A 137 -3.09 15.08 2.79
N ALA A 138 -4.06 15.03 1.88
CA ALA A 138 -4.02 14.21 0.67
C ALA A 138 -4.93 14.80 -0.40
N SER A 139 -4.64 14.53 -1.67
CA SER A 139 -5.56 14.90 -2.74
C SER A 139 -6.77 13.97 -2.82
N THR A 140 -7.74 14.31 -3.64
CA THR A 140 -8.90 13.45 -3.96
C THR A 140 -8.52 12.24 -4.81
N GLU A 141 -7.31 12.21 -5.34
CA GLU A 141 -6.83 11.16 -6.26
C GLU A 141 -6.24 9.93 -5.54
N ASN A 142 -6.07 10.01 -4.23
CA ASN A 142 -5.60 8.89 -3.43
C ASN A 142 -6.61 7.73 -3.45
N HIS A 143 -6.09 6.52 -3.39
CA HIS A 143 -6.92 5.32 -3.30
C HIS A 143 -7.70 5.27 -1.98
N SER A 144 -8.91 4.65 -2.00
CA SER A 144 -9.79 4.52 -0.82
C SER A 144 -9.17 3.76 0.36
N SER A 145 -8.03 3.10 0.18
CA SER A 145 -7.25 2.53 1.29
C SER A 145 -6.82 3.59 2.30
N LEU A 146 -6.58 4.82 1.85
CA LEU A 146 -6.25 5.94 2.73
C LEU A 146 -7.42 6.28 3.66
N ASP A 147 -8.66 6.37 3.15
CA ASP A 147 -9.84 6.61 3.98
C ASP A 147 -9.97 5.55 5.07
N LYS A 148 -9.83 4.28 4.69
CA LYS A 148 -9.87 3.16 5.63
C LYS A 148 -8.74 3.23 6.66
N ALA A 149 -7.53 3.59 6.24
CA ALA A 149 -6.40 3.75 7.16
C ALA A 149 -6.67 4.87 8.19
N ILE A 150 -7.30 5.98 7.76
CA ILE A 150 -7.71 7.06 8.66
C ILE A 150 -8.77 6.58 9.66
N TRP A 151 -9.75 5.78 9.23
CA TRP A 151 -10.75 5.21 10.15
C TRP A 151 -10.10 4.29 11.17
N PHE A 152 -9.28 3.34 10.72
CA PHE A 152 -8.62 2.37 11.60
C PHE A 152 -7.59 3.00 12.55
N SER A 153 -6.96 4.10 12.15
CA SER A 153 -5.97 4.80 12.97
C SER A 153 -6.58 5.54 14.17
N GLY A 154 -7.91 5.72 14.19
CA GLY A 154 -8.61 6.52 15.19
C GLY A 154 -8.45 8.04 15.03
N ILE A 155 -7.87 8.50 13.93
CA ILE A 155 -7.74 9.94 13.61
C ILE A 155 -9.12 10.53 13.30
N GLY A 156 -9.98 9.77 12.64
CA GLY A 156 -11.33 10.19 12.25
C GLY A 156 -11.37 10.86 10.86
N GLU A 157 -12.42 10.54 10.10
CA GLU A 157 -12.59 10.94 8.70
C GLU A 157 -12.52 12.45 8.49
N ASP A 158 -13.15 13.23 9.36
CA ASP A 158 -13.17 14.69 9.30
C ASP A 158 -11.78 15.34 9.41
N ASN A 159 -10.78 14.55 9.79
CA ASN A 159 -9.40 15.00 9.95
C ASN A 159 -8.51 14.66 8.74
N LEU A 160 -9.06 14.05 7.70
CA LEU A 160 -8.41 13.88 6.40
C LEU A 160 -8.73 15.09 5.52
N VAL A 161 -7.78 15.99 5.38
CA VAL A 161 -7.90 17.21 4.58
C VAL A 161 -7.70 16.88 3.12
N ARG A 162 -8.72 17.09 2.30
CA ARG A 162 -8.67 16.91 0.84
C ARG A 162 -8.16 18.15 0.17
N VAL A 163 -6.89 18.11 -0.22
CA VAL A 163 -6.25 19.22 -0.94
C VAL A 163 -6.71 19.22 -2.39
N PRO A 164 -7.08 20.39 -2.96
CA PRO A 164 -7.42 20.54 -4.37
C PRO A 164 -6.30 20.02 -5.29
N VAL A 165 -6.68 19.65 -6.49
CA VAL A 165 -5.75 19.24 -7.55
C VAL A 165 -5.77 20.24 -8.70
N TYR A 166 -4.66 20.29 -9.44
CA TYR A 166 -4.51 21.19 -10.59
C TYR A 166 -3.89 20.48 -11.80
N GLY A 167 -4.01 21.11 -12.95
CA GLY A 167 -3.38 20.67 -14.20
C GLY A 167 -3.97 19.38 -14.79
N ALA A 168 -3.38 18.97 -15.91
CA ALA A 168 -3.84 17.81 -16.67
C ALA A 168 -3.59 16.49 -15.95
N TYR A 169 -2.60 16.44 -15.09
CA TYR A 169 -2.21 15.25 -14.32
C TYR A 169 -2.91 15.17 -12.95
N ARG A 170 -3.79 16.13 -12.64
CA ARG A 170 -4.54 16.19 -11.38
C ARG A 170 -3.63 16.08 -10.15
N SER A 171 -2.51 16.81 -10.21
CA SER A 171 -1.53 16.86 -9.12
C SER A 171 -2.07 17.65 -7.93
N MET A 172 -1.71 17.27 -6.71
CA MET A 172 -2.00 18.05 -5.50
C MET A 172 -1.47 19.47 -5.65
N ASP A 173 -2.30 20.47 -5.35
CA ASP A 173 -1.90 21.87 -5.41
C ASP A 173 -1.02 22.23 -4.21
N PRO A 174 0.28 22.55 -4.43
CA PRO A 174 1.19 22.84 -3.34
C PRO A 174 0.89 24.14 -2.60
N VAL A 175 0.25 25.11 -3.27
CA VAL A 175 -0.18 26.37 -2.63
C VAL A 175 -1.35 26.08 -1.68
N ALA A 176 -2.37 25.38 -2.19
CA ALA A 176 -3.52 24.99 -1.37
C ALA A 176 -3.10 24.07 -0.20
N LEU A 177 -2.12 23.19 -0.41
CA LEU A 177 -1.54 22.37 0.68
C LEU A 177 -0.93 23.24 1.78
N SER A 178 -0.07 24.18 1.42
CA SER A 178 0.57 25.10 2.38
C SER A 178 -0.45 25.93 3.14
N ASP A 179 -1.45 26.47 2.44
CA ASP A 179 -2.52 27.26 3.05
C ASP A 179 -3.34 26.42 4.03
N ALA A 180 -3.69 25.18 3.68
CA ALA A 180 -4.41 24.27 4.55
C ALA A 180 -3.63 23.97 5.85
N ILE A 181 -2.32 23.67 5.73
CA ILE A 181 -1.44 23.42 6.88
C ILE A 181 -1.39 24.64 7.82
N HIS A 182 -1.20 25.83 7.25
CA HIS A 182 -1.12 27.06 8.06
C HIS A 182 -2.46 27.41 8.72
N ASN A 183 -3.58 27.19 8.04
CA ASN A 183 -4.92 27.42 8.59
C ASN A 183 -5.19 26.46 9.75
N ASP A 184 -4.96 25.16 9.56
CA ASP A 184 -5.17 24.15 10.60
C ASP A 184 -4.35 24.44 11.87
N ARG A 185 -3.08 24.88 11.72
CA ARG A 185 -2.27 25.29 12.88
C ARG A 185 -2.86 26.47 13.62
N ARG A 186 -3.41 27.48 12.90
CA ARG A 186 -4.07 28.64 13.53
C ARG A 186 -5.34 28.25 14.27
N GLU A 187 -6.02 27.21 13.79
CA GLU A 187 -7.22 26.65 14.42
C GLU A 187 -6.92 25.67 15.56
N GLY A 188 -5.64 25.41 15.83
CA GLY A 188 -5.20 24.55 16.94
C GLY A 188 -5.16 23.07 16.61
N PHE A 189 -5.26 22.69 15.31
CA PHE A 189 -4.99 21.32 14.87
C PHE A 189 -3.49 21.02 14.84
N ILE A 190 -3.16 19.74 14.83
CA ILE A 190 -1.79 19.24 14.71
C ILE A 190 -1.62 18.61 13.32
N PRO A 191 -0.99 19.31 12.36
CA PRO A 191 -0.56 18.68 11.11
C PRO A 191 0.37 17.50 11.40
N ALA A 192 0.03 16.31 10.92
CA ALA A 192 0.76 15.08 11.20
C ALA A 192 1.54 14.55 9.99
N GLY A 193 0.95 14.66 8.80
CA GLY A 193 1.64 14.18 7.60
C GLY A 193 0.89 14.45 6.31
N ILE A 194 1.60 14.20 5.21
CA ILE A 194 1.11 14.37 3.85
C ILE A 194 1.20 13.02 3.13
N VAL A 195 0.17 12.68 2.36
CA VAL A 195 0.16 11.51 1.48
C VAL A 195 0.13 11.99 0.04
N GLY A 196 1.27 11.93 -0.62
CA GLY A 196 1.37 12.14 -2.06
C GLY A 196 1.09 10.85 -2.84
N VAL A 197 0.75 10.99 -4.12
CA VAL A 197 0.48 9.86 -5.00
C VAL A 197 1.36 9.90 -6.24
N THR A 198 1.89 8.74 -6.62
CA THR A 198 2.52 8.54 -7.92
C THR A 198 1.73 7.50 -8.68
N CYS A 199 1.08 7.95 -9.76
CA CYS A 199 0.16 7.17 -10.59
C CYS A 199 -1.02 6.64 -9.77
N GLY A 200 -1.94 7.53 -9.40
CA GLY A 200 -3.16 7.18 -8.67
C GLY A 200 -3.98 6.10 -9.38
N THR A 201 -4.47 5.13 -8.61
CA THR A 201 -5.12 3.90 -9.11
C THR A 201 -6.29 4.16 -10.07
N SER A 202 -7.06 5.21 -9.85
CA SER A 202 -8.27 5.50 -10.65
C SER A 202 -8.00 6.34 -11.89
N THR A 203 -7.04 7.25 -11.83
CA THR A 203 -6.87 8.31 -12.85
C THR A 203 -5.47 8.37 -13.45
N GLY A 204 -4.50 7.64 -12.89
CA GLY A 204 -3.10 7.76 -13.26
C GLY A 204 -2.47 9.10 -12.83
N SER A 205 -3.15 9.85 -11.95
CA SER A 205 -2.65 11.13 -11.44
C SER A 205 -1.30 10.97 -10.75
N TYR A 206 -0.46 11.99 -10.84
CA TYR A 206 0.77 12.02 -10.07
C TYR A 206 1.08 13.41 -9.52
N ASP A 207 1.61 13.42 -8.32
CA ASP A 207 1.96 14.63 -7.60
C ASP A 207 3.40 15.05 -7.86
N ASN A 208 3.68 16.36 -7.76
CA ASN A 208 5.03 16.86 -7.75
C ASN A 208 5.70 16.55 -6.40
N LEU A 209 6.30 15.36 -6.30
CA LEU A 209 6.89 14.88 -5.05
C LEU A 209 8.01 15.78 -4.53
N ASP A 210 8.71 16.51 -5.43
CA ASP A 210 9.78 17.42 -5.03
C ASP A 210 9.23 18.65 -4.29
N GLU A 211 8.15 19.26 -4.79
CA GLU A 211 7.49 20.40 -4.15
C GLU A 211 6.80 20.00 -2.85
N ILE A 212 6.02 18.91 -2.88
CA ILE A 212 5.35 18.41 -1.68
C ILE A 212 6.36 18.03 -0.60
N GLY A 213 7.44 17.34 -0.98
CA GLY A 213 8.50 16.96 -0.05
C GLY A 213 9.24 18.17 0.55
N LYS A 214 9.40 19.27 -0.21
CA LYS A 214 9.92 20.54 0.35
C LYS A 214 8.97 21.12 1.40
N ILE A 215 7.67 21.13 1.12
CA ILE A 215 6.66 21.59 2.08
C ILE A 215 6.70 20.71 3.33
N ALA A 216 6.69 19.38 3.17
CA ALA A 216 6.78 18.45 4.30
C ALA A 216 8.00 18.70 5.18
N ASN A 217 9.18 18.93 4.58
CA ASN A 217 10.41 19.24 5.29
C ASN A 217 10.34 20.58 6.05
N ILE A 218 9.86 21.65 5.38
CA ILE A 218 9.73 22.98 6.00
C ILE A 218 8.76 22.91 7.19
N GLU A 219 7.65 22.20 7.02
CA GLU A 219 6.58 22.08 8.01
C GLU A 219 6.85 20.99 9.07
N ASN A 220 7.97 20.25 8.92
CA ASN A 220 8.33 19.10 9.77
C ASN A 220 7.22 18.04 9.85
N LEU A 221 6.65 17.68 8.69
CA LEU A 221 5.60 16.69 8.56
C LEU A 221 6.15 15.38 8.01
N TYR A 222 5.51 14.27 8.37
CA TYR A 222 5.78 12.98 7.75
C TYR A 222 5.28 12.99 6.31
N PHE A 223 6.09 12.52 5.37
CA PHE A 223 5.73 12.42 3.97
C PHE A 223 5.68 10.96 3.52
N HIS A 224 4.50 10.48 3.20
CA HIS A 224 4.28 9.16 2.60
C HIS A 224 3.96 9.30 1.12
N VAL A 225 4.51 8.41 0.29
CA VAL A 225 4.18 8.34 -1.15
C VAL A 225 3.47 7.01 -1.42
N ASP A 226 2.21 7.11 -1.82
CA ASP A 226 1.45 5.98 -2.37
C ASP A 226 1.79 5.83 -3.86
N ALA A 227 2.60 4.84 -4.15
CA ALA A 227 3.02 4.43 -5.48
C ALA A 227 2.58 2.98 -5.76
N ALA A 228 1.53 2.51 -5.09
CA ALA A 228 1.11 1.12 -5.11
C ALA A 228 0.81 0.63 -6.53
N TRP A 229 0.12 1.44 -7.35
CA TRP A 229 -0.30 0.97 -8.68
C TRP A 229 0.84 0.93 -9.70
N ALA A 230 1.56 2.02 -9.89
CA ALA A 230 2.53 2.12 -10.97
C ALA A 230 3.94 2.55 -10.52
N GLY A 231 4.23 2.53 -9.21
CA GLY A 231 5.58 2.79 -8.72
C GLY A 231 6.63 1.85 -9.31
N SER A 232 6.23 0.64 -9.67
CA SER A 232 7.09 -0.33 -10.37
C SER A 232 7.49 0.09 -11.79
N ALA A 233 6.73 0.97 -12.46
CA ALA A 233 7.07 1.46 -13.80
C ALA A 233 8.39 2.27 -13.83
N ILE A 234 8.86 2.73 -12.67
CA ILE A 234 10.12 3.45 -12.52
C ILE A 234 11.36 2.62 -12.93
N ILE A 235 11.23 1.30 -13.00
CA ILE A 235 12.28 0.44 -13.55
C ILE A 235 12.60 0.81 -15.01
N CYS A 236 11.66 1.43 -15.74
CA CYS A 236 11.83 1.94 -17.08
C CYS A 236 12.31 3.39 -17.03
N ASP A 237 13.40 3.69 -17.75
CA ASP A 237 14.03 5.01 -17.72
C ASP A 237 13.10 6.16 -18.11
N GLU A 238 12.17 5.90 -19.04
CA GLU A 238 11.18 6.88 -19.50
C GLU A 238 10.21 7.35 -18.42
N TYR A 239 10.05 6.62 -17.31
CA TYR A 239 9.15 6.98 -16.21
C TYR A 239 9.87 7.49 -14.96
N LYS A 240 11.19 7.55 -14.93
CA LYS A 240 11.98 8.02 -13.77
C LYS A 240 11.64 9.44 -13.33
N TYR A 241 11.11 10.27 -14.21
CA TYR A 241 10.66 11.61 -13.87
C TYR A 241 9.56 11.61 -12.78
N LEU A 242 8.78 10.54 -12.69
CA LEU A 242 7.73 10.37 -11.66
C LEU A 242 8.31 10.22 -10.25
N TRP A 243 9.60 9.88 -10.14
CA TRP A 243 10.32 9.74 -8.87
C TRP A 243 11.08 10.99 -8.45
N GLN A 244 11.00 12.07 -9.22
CA GLN A 244 11.71 13.30 -8.86
C GLN A 244 11.24 13.81 -7.49
N GLY A 245 12.16 13.83 -6.52
CA GLY A 245 11.87 14.21 -5.14
C GLY A 245 11.56 13.06 -4.19
N ILE A 246 11.54 11.80 -4.65
CA ILE A 246 11.20 10.62 -3.81
C ILE A 246 12.09 10.49 -2.57
N GLY A 247 13.35 10.94 -2.63
CA GLY A 247 14.26 10.93 -1.48
C GLY A 247 13.86 11.83 -0.31
N LYS A 248 12.81 12.66 -0.47
CA LYS A 248 12.23 13.47 0.60
C LYS A 248 11.11 12.75 1.35
N ALA A 249 10.66 11.61 0.85
CA ALA A 249 9.65 10.80 1.51
C ALA A 249 10.22 10.10 2.75
N ASP A 250 9.42 9.99 3.80
CA ASP A 250 9.72 9.16 4.97
C ASP A 250 9.34 7.69 4.73
N SER A 251 8.34 7.44 3.86
CA SER A 251 7.94 6.08 3.46
C SER A 251 7.31 6.05 2.07
N ILE A 252 7.40 4.89 1.43
CA ILE A 252 6.90 4.64 0.08
C ILE A 252 6.18 3.29 0.09
N ALA A 253 4.97 3.22 -0.48
CA ALA A 253 4.27 1.97 -0.73
C ALA A 253 4.33 1.65 -2.24
N VAL A 254 4.84 0.46 -2.59
CA VAL A 254 4.86 -0.05 -3.97
C VAL A 254 4.25 -1.45 -3.97
N SER A 255 3.31 -1.73 -4.86
CA SER A 255 2.73 -3.06 -4.97
C SER A 255 3.56 -3.97 -5.85
N TYR A 256 4.06 -5.07 -5.29
CA TYR A 256 4.74 -6.12 -6.05
C TYR A 256 3.79 -6.93 -6.94
N THR A 257 2.49 -6.93 -6.65
CA THR A 257 1.48 -7.57 -7.51
C THR A 257 1.50 -6.96 -8.91
N HIS A 258 1.70 -5.66 -9.02
CA HIS A 258 1.81 -4.97 -10.30
C HIS A 258 3.18 -5.19 -10.99
N LEU A 259 4.22 -5.48 -10.23
CA LEU A 259 5.52 -5.89 -10.78
C LEU A 259 5.44 -7.20 -11.56
N ARG A 260 4.59 -8.13 -11.14
CA ARG A 260 4.41 -9.44 -11.79
C ARG A 260 3.66 -9.35 -13.12
N ALA A 261 2.91 -8.29 -13.39
CA ALA A 261 2.14 -8.13 -14.63
C ALA A 261 3.01 -7.83 -15.86
N HIS A 262 4.30 -7.57 -15.68
CA HIS A 262 5.24 -7.18 -16.75
C HIS A 262 6.27 -8.26 -17.11
N GLU A 263 6.17 -9.45 -16.52
CA GLU A 263 7.02 -10.58 -16.87
C GLU A 263 6.38 -11.42 -18.01
N THR A 264 6.24 -10.83 -19.20
CA THR A 264 5.97 -11.58 -20.43
C THR A 264 6.98 -11.24 -21.51
#